data_583ab167da2eacf27c4b7ca24d3c38df
#
_entry.id   583ab167da2eacf27c4b7ca24d3c38df
#
_cell.length_a   1.000
_cell.length_b   1.000
_cell.length_c   1.000
_cell.angle_alpha   90.00
_cell.angle_beta   90.00
_cell.angle_gamma   90.00
#
_symmetry.space_group_name_H-M   'P 1'
#
loop_
_entity.id
_entity.type
_entity.pdbx_description
1 polymer ?
#
loop_
_entity_poly.entity_id
_entity_poly.type
_entity_poly.pdbx_seq_one_letter_code
_entity_poly.pdbx_strand_id
1 'polypeptide(L)'
;MRVKTLNMELPEIQSHFSEDIPKEWLERIDEACRPHYIWLLRGGEAYCDYCGSKFSASRLKEKVHNKRDTCPCCTKNFIVRKAWVGQNSAKRNALSYHFAKSKVNPDIITCTAIFSCYGYETCEAPWRTKPLRLIDALYVFVPGKGVAYASPWKLYPYDIRVEDGCYFYRTINSTLMYKHAMCFAVRRSFSARDCVYDKVWKESQAVYSHDDYESLYDAVQNTPLGYTVEAFRNALDDALAISPYRRPLVEMMERLARYPRQFEIVAKMGFSDAIAEIFYNKYASNHLINLRGNNVAQIFKGQLTKEDKRFFFEKGATYCLLNMWQKLRRMGQPIPAEALSKICNEPYLMTVIDIAAKYSIKIKKIMSYIAKQQKLCKEQRPFMTYADYIRDCENLAENYNMGHIYNLSNKAILFPQNLVQAHQATIELINMERDRRAMLDFEKRKDKMAKELSGIEKKYKKLLPKLKKKYSYQADGYAIVIPPNLVDLHREGIDMHNCVGGYKERVASGSTQVVYIRKLDDMDKSFGTMEISTRETIIQARGKYNKDLPEDAEAFVKKFEHDVLEPLRTIASSLDRTA
;
A
#
# COMPACT_ATOMS: atom_id res chain seq x y z
N MET A 1 17.47 3.11 9.52
CA MET A 1 18.45 2.89 10.59
C MET A 1 19.83 3.16 10.02
N ARG A 2 20.66 4.03 10.62
CA ARG A 2 22.03 4.25 10.15
C ARG A 2 22.90 3.14 10.66
N VAL A 3 23.63 2.47 9.77
CA VAL A 3 24.53 1.38 10.09
C VAL A 3 25.94 1.94 10.22
N LYS A 4 26.64 1.60 11.30
CA LYS A 4 28.04 1.97 11.47
C LYS A 4 28.88 1.15 10.50
N THR A 5 29.66 1.80 9.64
CA THR A 5 30.56 1.14 8.69
C THR A 5 31.86 0.70 9.34
N LEU A 6 32.58 -0.21 8.68
CA LEU A 6 33.95 -0.54 9.01
C LEU A 6 34.85 0.66 8.76
N ASN A 7 35.88 0.77 9.56
CA ASN A 7 36.90 1.81 9.40
C ASN A 7 37.93 1.31 8.37
N MET A 8 37.71 1.63 7.10
CA MET A 8 38.64 1.39 5.99
C MET A 8 38.92 2.72 5.30
N GLU A 9 40.16 2.97 4.92
CA GLU A 9 40.50 4.13 4.10
C GLU A 9 40.15 3.90 2.62
N LEU A 10 40.00 4.98 1.85
CA LEU A 10 39.60 4.89 0.45
C LEU A 10 40.51 4.02 -0.41
N PRO A 11 41.86 4.10 -0.32
CA PRO A 11 42.74 3.23 -1.08
C PRO A 11 42.54 1.75 -0.73
N GLU A 12 42.28 1.43 0.54
CA GLU A 12 41.98 0.08 1.00
C GLU A 12 40.66 -0.42 0.39
N ILE A 13 39.59 0.39 0.42
CA ILE A 13 38.34 0.05 -0.24
C ILE A 13 38.55 -0.22 -1.72
N GLN A 14 39.25 0.67 -2.41
CA GLN A 14 39.47 0.55 -3.86
C GLN A 14 40.30 -0.67 -4.24
N SER A 15 41.26 -1.10 -3.39
CA SER A 15 42.07 -2.28 -3.66
C SER A 15 41.29 -3.60 -3.79
N HIS A 16 40.08 -3.64 -3.22
CA HIS A 16 39.20 -4.81 -3.32
C HIS A 16 38.54 -4.97 -4.68
N PHE A 17 38.46 -3.91 -5.50
CA PHE A 17 37.70 -3.90 -6.77
C PHE A 17 38.58 -4.23 -7.97
N SER A 18 37.96 -4.82 -8.99
CA SER A 18 38.53 -4.92 -10.33
C SER A 18 38.51 -3.56 -11.03
N GLU A 19 39.43 -3.35 -11.96
CA GLU A 19 39.53 -2.08 -12.69
C GLU A 19 38.28 -1.86 -13.55
N ASP A 20 37.76 -2.92 -14.16
CA ASP A 20 36.64 -2.87 -15.06
C ASP A 20 35.46 -3.70 -14.59
N ILE A 21 34.26 -3.20 -14.85
CA ILE A 21 33.02 -3.96 -14.73
C ILE A 21 32.81 -4.74 -16.03
N PRO A 22 32.41 -6.03 -15.97
CA PRO A 22 32.21 -6.85 -17.17
C PRO A 22 31.27 -6.17 -18.17
N LYS A 23 31.71 -6.02 -19.41
CA LYS A 23 30.95 -5.36 -20.48
C LYS A 23 29.64 -6.08 -20.74
N GLU A 24 29.64 -7.40 -20.72
CA GLU A 24 28.46 -8.24 -20.91
C GLU A 24 27.40 -8.00 -19.83
N TRP A 25 27.82 -7.80 -18.58
CA TRP A 25 26.89 -7.45 -17.51
C TRP A 25 26.26 -6.07 -17.74
N LEU A 26 27.04 -5.08 -18.17
CA LEU A 26 26.53 -3.76 -18.51
C LEU A 26 25.53 -3.76 -19.67
N GLU A 27 25.77 -4.61 -20.68
CA GLU A 27 24.87 -4.77 -21.83
C GLU A 27 23.53 -5.39 -21.41
N ARG A 28 23.54 -6.41 -20.54
CA ARG A 28 22.31 -7.01 -19.98
C ARG A 28 21.53 -6.01 -19.14
N ILE A 29 22.21 -5.23 -18.32
CA ILE A 29 21.56 -4.15 -17.54
C ILE A 29 20.91 -3.11 -18.45
N ASP A 30 21.58 -2.75 -19.55
CA ASP A 30 21.00 -1.83 -20.52
C ASP A 30 19.74 -2.39 -21.17
N GLU A 31 19.76 -3.67 -21.53
CA GLU A 31 18.59 -4.33 -22.09
C GLU A 31 17.42 -4.37 -21.10
N ALA A 32 17.69 -4.73 -19.84
CA ALA A 32 16.69 -4.85 -18.80
C ALA A 32 16.10 -3.48 -18.37
N CYS A 33 16.93 -2.44 -18.32
CA CYS A 33 16.56 -1.14 -17.76
C CYS A 33 16.19 -0.09 -18.80
N ARG A 34 16.54 -0.27 -20.05
CA ARG A 34 16.22 0.68 -21.13
C ARG A 34 14.70 0.79 -21.29
N PRO A 35 14.14 2.00 -21.29
CA PRO A 35 12.73 2.17 -21.60
C PRO A 35 12.48 1.96 -23.08
N HIS A 36 11.38 1.30 -23.42
CA HIS A 36 10.95 1.11 -24.80
C HIS A 36 9.65 1.89 -25.07
N TYR A 37 9.60 2.49 -26.26
CA TYR A 37 8.48 3.34 -26.68
C TYR A 37 8.06 3.03 -28.12
N ILE A 38 6.83 3.41 -28.45
CA ILE A 38 6.42 3.60 -29.82
C ILE A 38 6.56 5.09 -30.14
N TRP A 39 7.48 5.43 -31.01
CA TRP A 39 7.76 6.80 -31.41
C TRP A 39 6.90 7.22 -32.59
N LEU A 40 6.10 8.26 -32.44
CA LEU A 40 5.43 8.92 -33.56
C LEU A 40 6.41 9.88 -34.20
N LEU A 41 6.65 9.72 -35.51
CA LEU A 41 7.53 10.55 -36.32
C LEU A 41 6.72 11.61 -37.09
N ARG A 42 7.37 12.70 -37.50
CA ARG A 42 6.77 13.65 -38.44
C ARG A 42 6.56 12.94 -39.77
N GLY A 43 5.42 13.19 -40.44
CA GLY A 43 5.08 12.51 -41.71
C GLY A 43 4.16 11.32 -41.59
N GLY A 44 3.63 11.01 -40.38
CA GLY A 44 2.62 9.97 -40.19
C GLY A 44 3.19 8.55 -40.03
N GLU A 45 4.48 8.45 -39.81
CA GLU A 45 5.16 7.19 -39.51
C GLU A 45 5.29 6.98 -37.99
N ALA A 46 5.47 5.73 -37.58
CA ALA A 46 5.81 5.32 -36.22
C ALA A 46 7.00 4.35 -36.23
N TYR A 47 7.75 4.35 -35.14
CA TYR A 47 8.88 3.46 -34.91
C TYR A 47 8.78 2.82 -33.51
N CYS A 48 8.84 1.49 -33.46
CA CYS A 48 8.95 0.76 -32.21
C CYS A 48 10.42 0.50 -31.90
N ASP A 49 10.95 1.10 -30.83
CA ASP A 49 12.36 0.96 -30.48
C ASP A 49 12.71 -0.39 -29.82
N TYR A 50 11.69 -1.19 -29.48
CA TYR A 50 11.88 -2.56 -29.00
C TYR A 50 12.17 -3.55 -30.13
N CYS A 51 11.36 -3.55 -31.20
CA CYS A 51 11.52 -4.48 -32.31
C CYS A 51 12.22 -3.88 -33.54
N GLY A 52 12.59 -2.60 -33.49
CA GLY A 52 13.25 -1.92 -34.58
C GLY A 52 12.38 -1.64 -35.82
N SER A 53 11.07 -1.89 -35.76
CA SER A 53 10.20 -1.78 -36.93
C SER A 53 9.66 -0.38 -37.13
N LYS A 54 9.69 0.12 -38.37
CA LYS A 54 8.94 1.28 -38.84
C LYS A 54 7.63 0.85 -39.47
N PHE A 55 6.57 1.62 -39.21
CA PHE A 55 5.24 1.36 -39.76
C PHE A 55 4.40 2.65 -39.80
N SER A 56 3.30 2.62 -40.57
CA SER A 56 2.39 3.75 -40.60
C SER A 56 1.71 3.96 -39.23
N ALA A 57 1.72 5.17 -38.73
CA ALA A 57 1.04 5.54 -37.49
C ALA A 57 -0.48 5.32 -37.54
N SER A 58 -1.07 5.16 -38.76
CA SER A 58 -2.48 4.81 -38.91
C SER A 58 -2.84 3.44 -38.30
N ARG A 59 -1.88 2.55 -38.16
CA ARG A 59 -2.05 1.21 -37.55
C ARG A 59 -2.14 1.24 -36.01
N LEU A 60 -1.87 2.38 -35.38
CA LEU A 60 -2.05 2.56 -33.93
C LEU A 60 -3.48 2.99 -33.65
N LYS A 61 -4.04 2.45 -32.59
CA LYS A 61 -5.35 2.84 -32.05
C LYS A 61 -5.24 4.17 -31.29
N GLU A 62 -4.16 4.32 -30.53
CA GLU A 62 -3.91 5.51 -29.71
C GLU A 62 -2.68 6.26 -30.21
N LYS A 63 -2.86 7.54 -30.59
CA LYS A 63 -1.78 8.41 -31.12
C LYS A 63 -1.47 9.57 -30.17
N VAL A 64 -1.98 9.52 -28.96
CA VAL A 64 -1.80 10.58 -27.97
C VAL A 64 -0.49 10.37 -27.22
N HIS A 65 0.28 11.44 -27.06
CA HIS A 65 1.52 11.44 -26.30
C HIS A 65 1.28 10.97 -24.86
N ASN A 66 2.12 10.04 -24.35
CA ASN A 66 2.04 9.42 -23.02
C ASN A 66 0.88 8.43 -22.82
N LYS A 67 0.15 8.07 -23.84
CA LYS A 67 -0.81 6.97 -23.77
C LYS A 67 -0.15 5.65 -24.20
N ARG A 68 -0.75 4.54 -23.82
CA ARG A 68 -0.24 3.21 -24.18
C ARG A 68 -0.98 2.68 -25.41
N ASP A 69 -0.23 2.04 -26.29
CA ASP A 69 -0.78 1.27 -27.41
C ASP A 69 0.08 0.04 -27.71
N THR A 70 -0.46 -0.86 -28.50
CA THR A 70 0.20 -2.10 -28.88
C THR A 70 0.92 -1.93 -30.22
N CYS A 71 2.20 -2.29 -30.25
CA CYS A 71 2.96 -2.31 -31.51
C CYS A 71 2.36 -3.31 -32.48
N PRO A 72 1.99 -2.92 -33.70
CA PRO A 72 1.40 -3.83 -34.70
C PRO A 72 2.38 -4.86 -35.26
N CYS A 73 3.69 -4.74 -34.95
CA CYS A 73 4.73 -5.64 -35.43
C CYS A 73 5.14 -6.69 -34.40
N CYS A 74 5.40 -6.29 -33.15
CA CYS A 74 5.81 -7.21 -32.08
C CYS A 74 4.71 -7.52 -31.07
N THR A 75 3.52 -6.97 -31.21
CA THR A 75 2.33 -7.16 -30.35
C THR A 75 2.50 -6.75 -28.88
N LYS A 76 3.65 -6.17 -28.51
CA LYS A 76 3.90 -5.67 -27.15
C LYS A 76 3.31 -4.28 -26.94
N ASN A 77 2.92 -4.00 -25.72
CA ASN A 77 2.28 -2.75 -25.32
C ASN A 77 3.28 -1.77 -24.75
N PHE A 78 3.39 -0.59 -25.38
CA PHE A 78 4.34 0.46 -24.98
C PHE A 78 3.66 1.83 -24.86
N ILE A 79 4.33 2.78 -24.24
CA ILE A 79 3.90 4.17 -24.20
C ILE A 79 4.21 4.81 -25.57
N VAL A 80 3.22 5.48 -26.15
CA VAL A 80 3.37 6.26 -27.38
C VAL A 80 4.01 7.60 -27.05
N ARG A 81 5.10 7.95 -27.74
CA ARG A 81 5.84 9.21 -27.60
C ARG A 81 5.90 9.95 -28.94
N LYS A 82 5.59 11.24 -28.93
CA LYS A 82 5.84 12.11 -30.10
C LYS A 82 7.31 12.53 -30.09
N ALA A 83 8.05 12.24 -31.16
CA ALA A 83 9.48 12.52 -31.25
C ALA A 83 9.85 14.01 -31.13
N TRP A 84 8.89 14.90 -31.39
CA TRP A 84 9.05 16.37 -31.32
C TRP A 84 8.55 17.00 -30.00
N VAL A 85 8.06 16.18 -29.04
CA VAL A 85 7.55 16.68 -27.77
C VAL A 85 8.48 16.26 -26.65
N GLY A 86 9.19 17.24 -26.07
CA GLY A 86 9.85 17.13 -24.78
C GLY A 86 10.76 15.91 -24.56
N GLN A 87 11.98 15.95 -25.07
CA GLN A 87 13.00 14.90 -24.87
C GLN A 87 13.24 14.58 -23.39
N ASN A 88 13.15 15.57 -22.50
CA ASN A 88 13.36 15.39 -21.06
C ASN A 88 12.32 14.47 -20.39
N SER A 89 11.14 14.33 -20.95
CA SER A 89 10.09 13.47 -20.40
C SER A 89 10.28 11.97 -20.69
N ALA A 90 11.19 11.62 -21.60
CA ALA A 90 11.49 10.24 -21.98
C ALA A 90 12.72 9.68 -21.26
N LYS A 91 13.33 10.43 -20.33
CA LYS A 91 14.46 9.97 -19.54
C LYS A 91 14.01 8.93 -18.52
N ARG A 92 14.82 7.88 -18.34
CA ARG A 92 14.66 6.90 -17.28
C ARG A 92 15.97 6.73 -16.54
N ASN A 93 15.88 6.71 -15.23
CA ASN A 93 17.02 6.45 -14.37
C ASN A 93 16.89 5.03 -13.78
N ALA A 94 17.99 4.31 -13.72
CA ALA A 94 18.09 3.00 -13.08
C ALA A 94 19.29 2.96 -12.15
N LEU A 95 19.20 2.17 -11.11
CA LEU A 95 20.31 1.86 -10.22
C LEU A 95 20.50 0.36 -10.23
N SER A 96 21.72 -0.07 -10.54
CA SER A 96 22.09 -1.48 -10.66
C SER A 96 23.26 -1.80 -9.74
N TYR A 97 23.35 -3.04 -9.29
CA TYR A 97 24.36 -3.50 -8.35
C TYR A 97 25.16 -4.66 -8.94
N HIS A 98 26.44 -4.45 -9.17
CA HIS A 98 27.37 -5.50 -9.59
C HIS A 98 28.15 -6.04 -8.41
N PHE A 99 27.87 -7.29 -8.05
CA PHE A 99 28.61 -8.01 -7.00
C PHE A 99 29.76 -8.82 -7.60
N ALA A 100 30.88 -8.89 -6.89
CA ALA A 100 32.04 -9.66 -7.27
C ALA A 100 32.84 -10.11 -6.02
N LYS A 101 33.69 -11.10 -6.17
CA LYS A 101 34.70 -11.43 -5.16
C LYS A 101 35.77 -10.35 -5.12
N SER A 102 36.25 -10.05 -3.95
CA SER A 102 37.36 -9.14 -3.78
C SER A 102 38.66 -9.70 -4.37
N LYS A 103 39.46 -8.85 -5.01
CA LYS A 103 40.83 -9.20 -5.46
C LYS A 103 41.78 -9.56 -4.32
N VAL A 104 41.56 -8.97 -3.14
CA VAL A 104 42.45 -9.13 -1.97
C VAL A 104 42.15 -10.43 -1.23
N ASN A 105 40.86 -10.76 -1.07
CA ASN A 105 40.43 -11.96 -0.34
C ASN A 105 39.12 -12.46 -0.92
N PRO A 106 39.06 -13.68 -1.47
CA PRO A 106 37.86 -14.22 -2.11
C PRO A 106 36.66 -14.45 -1.18
N ASP A 107 36.85 -14.46 0.14
CA ASP A 107 35.77 -14.52 1.13
C ASP A 107 35.05 -13.18 1.32
N ILE A 108 35.66 -12.09 0.84
CA ILE A 108 35.09 -10.74 0.90
C ILE A 108 34.32 -10.48 -0.39
N ILE A 109 33.12 -9.99 -0.25
CA ILE A 109 32.26 -9.62 -1.39
C ILE A 109 32.33 -8.12 -1.60
N THR A 110 32.48 -7.70 -2.84
CA THR A 110 32.39 -6.28 -3.24
C THR A 110 31.07 -6.04 -3.96
N CYS A 111 30.59 -4.80 -3.94
CA CYS A 111 29.48 -4.38 -4.76
C CYS A 111 29.72 -2.96 -5.29
N THR A 112 29.65 -2.82 -6.61
CA THR A 112 29.63 -1.52 -7.29
C THR A 112 28.19 -1.16 -7.60
N ALA A 113 27.69 -0.08 -6.99
CA ALA A 113 26.41 0.49 -7.34
C ALA A 113 26.57 1.44 -8.53
N ILE A 114 25.81 1.21 -9.60
CA ILE A 114 25.91 1.94 -10.86
C ILE A 114 24.59 2.64 -11.10
N PHE A 115 24.66 3.96 -11.19
CA PHE A 115 23.55 4.77 -11.66
C PHE A 115 23.62 4.90 -13.17
N SER A 116 22.52 4.55 -13.86
CA SER A 116 22.37 4.68 -15.30
C SER A 116 21.22 5.62 -15.62
N CYS A 117 21.49 6.62 -16.47
CA CYS A 117 20.46 7.51 -16.99
C CYS A 117 20.29 7.26 -18.48
N TYR A 118 19.12 6.77 -18.87
CA TYR A 118 18.75 6.56 -20.27
C TYR A 118 18.07 7.82 -20.78
N GLY A 119 18.79 8.62 -21.55
CA GLY A 119 18.29 9.82 -22.23
C GLY A 119 18.34 9.63 -23.75
N TYR A 120 17.65 10.47 -24.48
CA TYR A 120 17.57 10.41 -25.94
C TYR A 120 18.35 11.58 -26.55
N GLU A 121 19.22 11.28 -27.53
CA GLU A 121 20.21 12.25 -28.00
C GLU A 121 19.65 13.32 -28.93
N THR A 122 18.73 12.98 -29.85
CA THR A 122 18.20 13.92 -30.85
C THR A 122 16.73 13.71 -31.16
N CYS A 123 16.08 14.75 -31.76
CA CYS A 123 14.71 14.67 -32.27
C CYS A 123 14.58 13.82 -33.54
N GLU A 124 15.68 13.63 -34.30
CA GLU A 124 15.67 12.88 -35.55
C GLU A 124 15.74 11.36 -35.33
N ALA A 125 16.45 10.95 -34.28
CA ALA A 125 16.56 9.54 -33.89
C ALA A 125 16.39 9.40 -32.38
N PRO A 126 15.20 9.68 -31.85
CA PRO A 126 14.96 9.71 -30.38
C PRO A 126 15.12 8.33 -29.70
N TRP A 127 15.22 7.27 -30.47
CA TRP A 127 15.48 5.90 -29.99
C TRP A 127 16.99 5.57 -29.84
N ARG A 128 17.89 6.42 -30.36
CA ARG A 128 19.32 6.25 -30.14
C ARG A 128 19.67 6.79 -28.76
N THR A 129 19.93 5.88 -27.85
CA THR A 129 20.31 6.22 -26.47
C THR A 129 21.71 5.72 -26.18
N LYS A 130 22.56 6.58 -25.63
CA LYS A 130 23.73 6.13 -24.88
C LYS A 130 23.42 6.30 -23.39
N PRO A 131 23.47 5.22 -22.59
CA PRO A 131 23.26 5.36 -21.17
C PRO A 131 24.41 6.15 -20.54
N LEU A 132 24.05 7.16 -19.76
CA LEU A 132 24.97 7.84 -18.87
C LEU A 132 25.14 6.96 -17.63
N ARG A 133 26.34 6.47 -17.34
CA ARG A 133 26.64 5.63 -16.19
C ARG A 133 27.57 6.33 -15.23
N LEU A 134 27.27 6.21 -13.95
CA LEU A 134 28.05 6.73 -12.84
C LEU A 134 28.16 5.67 -11.76
N ILE A 135 29.32 5.58 -11.14
CA ILE A 135 29.44 4.78 -9.92
C ILE A 135 28.81 5.57 -8.78
N ASP A 136 27.70 5.07 -8.24
CA ASP A 136 27.00 5.69 -7.12
C ASP A 136 27.66 5.36 -5.78
N ALA A 137 28.14 4.14 -5.62
CA ALA A 137 28.85 3.71 -4.41
C ALA A 137 29.70 2.46 -4.62
N LEU A 138 30.68 2.29 -3.73
CA LEU A 138 31.49 1.11 -3.57
C LEU A 138 31.26 0.51 -2.18
N TYR A 139 30.96 -0.79 -2.11
CA TYR A 139 30.71 -1.51 -0.88
C TYR A 139 31.65 -2.70 -0.76
N VAL A 140 32.22 -2.90 0.41
CA VAL A 140 33.06 -4.07 0.75
C VAL A 140 32.43 -4.77 1.94
N PHE A 141 31.91 -5.97 1.72
CA PHE A 141 31.24 -6.80 2.73
C PHE A 141 32.23 -7.81 3.32
N VAL A 142 32.59 -7.61 4.59
CA VAL A 142 33.55 -8.46 5.30
C VAL A 142 32.81 -9.39 6.26
N PRO A 143 32.78 -10.71 6.02
CA PRO A 143 32.10 -11.67 6.88
C PRO A 143 32.53 -11.56 8.36
N GLY A 144 31.56 -11.51 9.27
CA GLY A 144 31.76 -11.34 10.71
C GLY A 144 32.07 -9.91 11.18
N LYS A 145 32.28 -8.97 10.23
CA LYS A 145 32.64 -7.58 10.57
C LYS A 145 31.59 -6.57 10.07
N GLY A 146 31.03 -6.77 8.87
CA GLY A 146 30.01 -5.87 8.29
C GLY A 146 30.44 -5.25 6.96
N VAL A 147 30.19 -3.96 6.74
CA VAL A 147 30.42 -3.28 5.47
C VAL A 147 31.34 -2.07 5.61
N ALA A 148 32.28 -1.90 4.67
CA ALA A 148 32.91 -0.62 4.37
C ALA A 148 32.26 0.00 3.14
N TYR A 149 32.18 1.33 3.09
CA TYR A 149 31.38 2.03 2.10
C TYR A 149 32.03 3.36 1.71
N ALA A 150 32.15 3.58 0.40
CA ALA A 150 32.54 4.85 -0.18
C ALA A 150 31.52 5.30 -1.23
N SER A 151 31.18 6.56 -1.24
CA SER A 151 30.31 7.17 -2.25
C SER A 151 30.88 8.51 -2.69
N PRO A 152 30.54 9.00 -3.90
CA PRO A 152 30.90 10.35 -4.31
C PRO A 152 30.45 11.38 -3.29
N TRP A 153 31.19 12.46 -3.18
CA TRP A 153 30.76 13.61 -2.39
C TRP A 153 29.42 14.11 -2.92
N LYS A 154 28.58 14.69 -2.03
CA LYS A 154 27.28 15.27 -2.42
C LYS A 154 27.45 16.14 -3.67
N LEU A 155 27.11 15.55 -4.80
CA LEU A 155 26.98 16.25 -6.06
C LEU A 155 25.53 16.67 -6.20
N TYR A 156 25.28 17.92 -6.46
CA TYR A 156 23.90 18.39 -6.67
C TYR A 156 23.39 17.86 -8.00
N PRO A 157 22.25 17.14 -8.04
CA PRO A 157 21.78 16.46 -9.24
C PRO A 157 21.36 17.38 -10.39
N TYR A 158 21.45 18.70 -10.21
CA TYR A 158 20.91 19.67 -11.16
C TYR A 158 21.88 20.10 -12.26
N ASP A 159 23.16 19.79 -12.13
CA ASP A 159 24.21 20.30 -13.01
C ASP A 159 25.05 19.21 -13.66
N ILE A 160 24.42 18.12 -14.11
CA ILE A 160 25.12 17.14 -14.94
C ILE A 160 25.06 17.64 -16.39
N ARG A 161 26.21 18.02 -16.92
CA ARG A 161 26.39 18.33 -18.35
C ARG A 161 27.19 17.20 -19.01
N VAL A 162 26.80 16.85 -20.22
CA VAL A 162 27.54 15.91 -21.06
C VAL A 162 28.17 16.73 -22.19
N GLU A 163 29.49 16.83 -22.21
CA GLU A 163 30.25 17.42 -23.29
C GLU A 163 31.31 16.42 -23.76
N ASP A 164 31.37 16.13 -25.05
CA ASP A 164 32.32 15.21 -25.70
C ASP A 164 32.43 13.80 -25.03
N GLY A 165 31.32 13.25 -24.59
CA GLY A 165 31.28 11.96 -23.92
C GLY A 165 31.86 11.95 -22.50
N CYS A 166 32.14 13.10 -21.95
CA CYS A 166 32.57 13.31 -20.57
C CYS A 166 31.43 13.89 -19.74
N TYR A 167 31.40 13.52 -18.46
CA TYR A 167 30.38 13.95 -17.52
C TYR A 167 30.95 15.05 -16.63
N PHE A 168 30.31 16.21 -16.64
CA PHE A 168 30.68 17.33 -15.79
C PHE A 168 29.67 17.48 -14.67
N TYR A 169 30.17 17.48 -13.44
CA TYR A 169 29.40 17.85 -12.27
C TYR A 169 29.75 19.27 -11.88
N ARG A 170 28.74 20.11 -11.78
CA ARG A 170 28.92 21.44 -11.20
C ARG A 170 28.74 21.32 -9.69
N THR A 171 29.82 21.42 -8.95
CA THR A 171 29.75 21.81 -7.53
C THR A 171 29.53 23.32 -7.48
N ILE A 172 29.00 23.83 -6.35
CA ILE A 172 28.74 25.27 -6.17
C ILE A 172 29.95 26.14 -6.53
N ASN A 173 31.17 25.58 -6.53
CA ASN A 173 32.42 26.33 -6.76
C ASN A 173 33.39 25.72 -7.78
N SER A 174 33.11 24.60 -8.43
CA SER A 174 34.02 24.01 -9.42
C SER A 174 33.34 23.00 -10.34
N THR A 175 33.78 22.96 -11.59
CA THR A 175 33.39 21.92 -12.55
C THR A 175 34.44 20.82 -12.49
N LEU A 176 34.06 19.62 -12.06
CA LEU A 176 34.94 18.45 -12.00
C LEU A 176 34.67 17.54 -13.20
N MET A 177 35.70 17.27 -13.96
CA MET A 177 35.66 16.37 -15.11
C MET A 177 35.73 14.91 -14.67
N TYR A 178 34.81 14.09 -15.10
CA TYR A 178 34.55 12.77 -14.58
C TYR A 178 35.26 11.61 -15.30
N LYS A 179 36.26 11.88 -16.11
CA LYS A 179 36.89 10.79 -16.86
C LYS A 179 37.84 9.92 -16.01
N HIS A 180 38.45 10.44 -14.93
CA HIS A 180 39.44 9.71 -14.16
C HIS A 180 39.57 10.05 -12.68
N ALA A 181 38.74 10.90 -12.11
CA ALA A 181 38.90 11.30 -10.70
C ALA A 181 37.54 11.40 -9.99
N MET A 182 36.98 10.25 -9.66
CA MET A 182 35.88 10.24 -8.69
C MET A 182 36.46 10.57 -7.30
N CYS A 183 36.10 11.71 -6.73
CA CYS A 183 36.37 11.98 -5.33
C CYS A 183 35.38 11.18 -4.48
N PHE A 184 35.74 9.97 -4.11
CA PHE A 184 35.00 9.20 -3.13
C PHE A 184 35.32 9.69 -1.72
N ALA A 185 34.31 9.74 -0.89
CA ALA A 185 34.47 9.93 0.54
C ALA A 185 34.06 8.66 1.27
N VAL A 186 34.92 8.20 2.15
CA VAL A 186 34.58 7.12 3.08
C VAL A 186 33.51 7.61 4.04
N ARG A 187 32.44 6.87 4.17
CA ARG A 187 31.31 7.19 5.03
C ARG A 187 31.39 6.41 6.33
N ARG A 188 31.22 7.12 7.44
CA ARG A 188 31.20 6.51 8.79
C ARG A 188 29.89 5.81 9.12
N SER A 189 28.84 6.05 8.35
CA SER A 189 27.54 5.40 8.50
C SER A 189 26.87 5.25 7.15
N PHE A 190 26.13 4.17 7.02
CA PHE A 190 25.41 3.79 5.83
C PHE A 190 23.91 3.71 6.13
N SER A 191 23.09 4.27 5.26
CA SER A 191 21.66 3.99 5.21
C SER A 191 21.22 3.95 3.75
N ALA A 192 20.19 3.17 3.43
CA ALA A 192 19.62 3.12 2.10
C ALA A 192 19.08 4.48 1.59
N ARG A 193 19.03 5.48 2.48
CA ARG A 193 18.62 6.86 2.15
C ARG A 193 19.79 7.80 1.90
N ASP A 194 21.02 7.36 2.19
CA ASP A 194 22.23 8.17 2.04
C ASP A 194 22.82 8.07 0.62
N CYS A 195 22.08 7.53 -0.36
CA CYS A 195 22.44 7.64 -1.77
C CYS A 195 22.56 9.11 -2.14
N VAL A 196 23.61 9.42 -2.87
CA VAL A 196 23.96 10.79 -3.31
C VAL A 196 22.79 11.45 -4.08
N TYR A 197 21.90 10.64 -4.59
CA TYR A 197 20.75 11.02 -5.43
C TYR A 197 19.41 10.74 -4.74
N ASP A 198 19.18 11.22 -3.53
CA ASP A 198 17.90 11.07 -2.83
C ASP A 198 16.70 11.50 -3.72
N LYS A 199 16.92 12.48 -4.61
CA LYS A 199 15.94 12.92 -5.59
C LYS A 199 15.80 11.97 -6.78
N VAL A 200 16.91 11.38 -7.22
CA VAL A 200 16.92 10.35 -8.27
C VAL A 200 16.19 9.10 -7.81
N TRP A 201 16.35 8.70 -6.54
CA TRP A 201 15.58 7.61 -5.94
C TRP A 201 14.07 7.86 -5.89
N LYS A 202 13.64 9.08 -5.76
CA LYS A 202 12.20 9.45 -5.80
C LYS A 202 11.65 9.51 -7.22
N GLU A 203 12.50 9.80 -8.19
CA GLU A 203 12.13 9.95 -9.60
C GLU A 203 12.47 8.71 -10.44
N SER A 204 13.44 7.90 -10.01
CA SER A 204 13.79 6.64 -10.65
C SER A 204 12.93 5.52 -10.08
N GLN A 205 12.26 4.83 -10.95
CA GLN A 205 11.87 3.46 -10.68
C GLN A 205 13.18 2.67 -10.63
N ALA A 206 13.70 2.39 -9.45
CA ALA A 206 14.82 1.47 -9.28
C ALA A 206 14.34 0.10 -9.75
N VAL A 207 14.63 -0.22 -10.98
CA VAL A 207 14.39 -1.55 -11.53
C VAL A 207 15.61 -2.37 -11.14
N TYR A 208 15.45 -3.28 -10.18
CA TYR A 208 16.43 -4.34 -9.98
C TYR A 208 16.34 -5.26 -11.19
N SER A 209 17.45 -5.45 -11.83
CA SER A 209 17.58 -6.43 -12.89
C SER A 209 17.77 -7.82 -12.25
N HIS A 210 17.27 -8.86 -12.90
CA HIS A 210 17.61 -10.24 -12.57
C HIS A 210 19.14 -10.45 -12.54
N ASP A 211 19.86 -9.73 -13.38
CA ASP A 211 21.33 -9.75 -13.45
C ASP A 211 22.04 -9.20 -12.20
N ASP A 212 21.41 -8.33 -11.43
CA ASP A 212 21.95 -7.88 -10.12
C ASP A 212 22.05 -9.06 -9.15
N TYR A 213 21.04 -9.94 -9.15
CA TYR A 213 21.00 -11.14 -8.33
C TYR A 213 21.94 -12.22 -8.84
N GLU A 214 22.02 -12.46 -10.15
CA GLU A 214 22.95 -13.42 -10.72
C GLU A 214 24.39 -13.03 -10.35
N SER A 215 24.75 -11.77 -10.45
CA SER A 215 26.09 -11.31 -10.01
C SER A 215 26.33 -11.56 -8.52
N LEU A 216 25.29 -11.41 -7.67
CA LEU A 216 25.39 -11.72 -6.25
C LEU A 216 25.60 -13.23 -6.01
N TYR A 217 24.78 -14.08 -6.67
CA TYR A 217 24.87 -15.53 -6.52
C TYR A 217 26.25 -16.04 -6.94
N ASP A 218 26.77 -15.55 -8.05
CA ASP A 218 28.12 -15.89 -8.53
C ASP A 218 29.22 -15.42 -7.54
N ALA A 219 29.08 -14.20 -7.03
CA ALA A 219 30.05 -13.63 -6.10
C ALA A 219 30.14 -14.40 -4.77
N VAL A 220 29.01 -14.88 -4.25
CA VAL A 220 28.99 -15.57 -2.94
C VAL A 220 29.33 -17.05 -3.01
N GLN A 221 29.39 -17.67 -4.18
CA GLN A 221 29.75 -19.08 -4.31
C GLN A 221 31.11 -19.38 -3.67
N ASN A 222 31.17 -20.47 -2.91
CA ASN A 222 32.36 -20.90 -2.18
C ASN A 222 32.91 -19.85 -1.18
N THR A 223 32.03 -19.02 -0.63
CA THR A 223 32.34 -18.06 0.45
C THR A 223 31.54 -18.41 1.71
N PRO A 224 31.88 -17.86 2.88
CA PRO A 224 31.09 -18.04 4.11
C PRO A 224 29.63 -17.57 4.01
N LEU A 225 29.28 -16.74 3.02
CA LEU A 225 27.91 -16.26 2.78
C LEU A 225 27.12 -17.12 1.80
N GLY A 226 27.79 -17.97 1.02
CA GLY A 226 27.20 -18.72 -0.10
C GLY A 226 26.03 -19.58 0.32
N TYR A 227 26.18 -20.40 1.35
CA TYR A 227 25.10 -21.25 1.85
C TYR A 227 23.84 -20.45 2.22
N THR A 228 24.05 -19.34 2.91
CA THR A 228 22.93 -18.52 3.40
C THR A 228 22.18 -17.84 2.25
N VAL A 229 22.92 -17.27 1.29
CA VAL A 229 22.32 -16.61 0.13
C VAL A 229 21.56 -17.63 -0.75
N GLU A 230 22.14 -18.78 -0.96
CA GLU A 230 21.48 -19.86 -1.73
C GLU A 230 20.20 -20.35 -1.04
N ALA A 231 20.24 -20.54 0.29
CA ALA A 231 19.05 -20.94 1.05
C ALA A 231 17.91 -19.91 0.98
N PHE A 232 18.22 -18.64 0.71
CA PHE A 232 17.23 -17.55 0.59
C PHE A 232 16.84 -17.24 -0.85
N ARG A 233 17.49 -17.84 -1.82
CA ARG A 233 17.30 -17.51 -3.24
C ARG A 233 15.82 -17.46 -3.63
N ASN A 234 15.09 -18.55 -3.41
CA ASN A 234 13.67 -18.64 -3.77
C ASN A 234 12.83 -17.62 -3.03
N ALA A 235 13.06 -17.45 -1.72
CA ALA A 235 12.34 -16.50 -0.90
C ALA A 235 12.65 -15.04 -1.28
N LEU A 236 13.85 -14.76 -1.79
CA LEU A 236 14.25 -13.45 -2.31
C LEU A 236 13.58 -13.16 -3.65
N ASP A 237 13.54 -14.14 -4.55
CA ASP A 237 12.94 -14.03 -5.88
C ASP A 237 11.42 -13.79 -5.77
N ASP A 238 10.72 -14.52 -4.89
CA ASP A 238 9.29 -14.30 -4.60
C ASP A 238 8.99 -12.92 -4.03
N ALA A 239 9.82 -12.48 -3.12
CA ALA A 239 9.63 -11.18 -2.48
C ALA A 239 9.90 -10.00 -3.42
N LEU A 240 10.78 -10.16 -4.41
CA LEU A 240 11.02 -9.17 -5.47
C LEU A 240 9.87 -9.07 -6.44
N ALA A 241 9.25 -10.19 -6.81
CA ALA A 241 8.07 -10.21 -7.65
C ALA A 241 6.92 -9.38 -7.03
N ILE A 242 6.83 -9.36 -5.69
CA ILE A 242 5.77 -8.62 -4.96
C ILE A 242 6.08 -7.12 -4.81
N SER A 243 7.35 -6.74 -4.70
CA SER A 243 7.73 -5.33 -4.45
C SER A 243 9.09 -4.94 -5.04
N PRO A 244 9.17 -4.70 -6.34
CA PRO A 244 10.41 -4.33 -7.02
C PRO A 244 11.02 -3.00 -6.52
N TYR A 245 10.29 -2.24 -5.69
CA TYR A 245 10.70 -0.91 -5.21
C TYR A 245 11.30 -0.90 -3.80
N ARG A 246 11.41 -2.05 -3.12
CA ARG A 246 11.79 -2.05 -1.71
C ARG A 246 13.03 -2.87 -1.42
N ARG A 247 14.09 -2.14 -1.20
CA ARG A 247 15.36 -2.42 -0.53
C ARG A 247 16.50 -2.92 -1.38
N PRO A 248 17.59 -2.22 -1.25
CA PRO A 248 18.82 -2.60 -1.92
C PRO A 248 19.32 -3.92 -1.34
N LEU A 249 19.74 -4.81 -2.24
CA LEU A 249 20.55 -6.00 -1.95
C LEU A 249 21.69 -5.70 -0.96
N VAL A 250 22.17 -4.48 -0.99
CA VAL A 250 23.21 -3.94 -0.12
C VAL A 250 22.83 -3.96 1.37
N GLU A 251 21.58 -3.62 1.77
CA GLU A 251 21.14 -3.74 3.17
C GLU A 251 21.07 -5.19 3.63
N MET A 252 20.68 -6.08 2.75
CA MET A 252 20.67 -7.51 3.00
C MET A 252 22.10 -8.03 3.20
N MET A 253 22.98 -7.72 2.28
CA MET A 253 24.39 -8.14 2.32
C MET A 253 25.12 -7.56 3.53
N GLU A 254 24.82 -6.32 3.93
CA GLU A 254 25.37 -5.74 5.16
C GLU A 254 25.02 -6.58 6.39
N ARG A 255 23.77 -6.97 6.52
CA ARG A 255 23.31 -7.80 7.65
C ARG A 255 23.91 -9.20 7.59
N LEU A 256 23.92 -9.83 6.43
CA LEU A 256 24.55 -11.13 6.22
C LEU A 256 26.04 -11.11 6.55
N ALA A 257 26.75 -10.09 6.08
CA ALA A 257 28.17 -9.92 6.38
C ALA A 257 28.42 -9.70 7.87
N ARG A 258 27.54 -9.00 8.58
CA ARG A 258 27.68 -8.73 10.02
C ARG A 258 27.39 -9.96 10.89
N TYR A 259 26.44 -10.80 10.49
CA TYR A 259 25.94 -11.92 11.28
C TYR A 259 25.93 -13.24 10.51
N PRO A 260 27.02 -13.64 9.81
CA PRO A 260 27.00 -14.77 8.87
C PRO A 260 26.60 -16.08 9.55
N ARG A 261 27.16 -16.36 10.74
CA ARG A 261 26.86 -17.56 11.51
C ARG A 261 25.41 -17.64 11.97
N GLN A 262 24.83 -16.51 12.40
CA GLN A 262 23.45 -16.48 12.87
C GLN A 262 22.49 -16.74 11.71
N PHE A 263 22.71 -16.13 10.57
CA PHE A 263 21.89 -16.37 9.39
C PHE A 263 22.06 -17.80 8.84
N GLU A 264 23.26 -18.34 8.88
CA GLU A 264 23.50 -19.74 8.51
C GLU A 264 22.73 -20.71 9.42
N ILE A 265 22.72 -20.47 10.75
CA ILE A 265 21.93 -21.27 11.69
C ILE A 265 20.44 -21.17 11.38
N VAL A 266 19.97 -19.97 11.09
CA VAL A 266 18.54 -19.72 10.77
C VAL A 266 18.16 -20.42 9.48
N ALA A 267 18.99 -20.36 8.44
CA ALA A 267 18.81 -21.06 7.18
C ALA A 267 18.79 -22.59 7.36
N LYS A 268 19.77 -23.15 8.08
CA LYS A 268 19.85 -24.59 8.39
C LYS A 268 18.67 -25.09 9.22
N MET A 269 18.01 -24.20 9.95
CA MET A 269 16.79 -24.54 10.70
C MET A 269 15.50 -24.41 9.88
N GLY A 270 15.58 -24.19 8.55
CA GLY A 270 14.42 -24.12 7.69
C GLY A 270 13.61 -22.82 7.75
N PHE A 271 14.21 -21.72 8.21
CA PHE A 271 13.53 -20.42 8.35
C PHE A 271 13.81 -19.45 7.18
N SER A 272 14.07 -19.94 6.01
CA SER A 272 14.40 -19.12 4.83
C SER A 272 13.30 -18.11 4.51
N ASP A 273 12.02 -18.55 4.48
CA ASP A 273 10.87 -17.66 4.22
C ASP A 273 10.69 -16.60 5.30
N ALA A 274 10.86 -16.98 6.57
CA ALA A 274 10.78 -16.03 7.67
C ALA A 274 11.85 -14.93 7.60
N ILE A 275 12.99 -15.22 6.98
CA ILE A 275 14.08 -14.26 6.81
C ILE A 275 13.81 -13.31 5.66
N ALA A 276 13.22 -13.78 4.56
CA ALA A 276 12.79 -12.89 3.50
C ALA A 276 11.89 -11.78 4.07
N GLU A 277 10.91 -12.10 4.91
CA GLU A 277 10.12 -11.09 5.62
C GLU A 277 10.92 -10.18 6.54
N ILE A 278 11.98 -10.69 7.19
CA ILE A 278 12.88 -9.86 8.02
C ILE A 278 13.57 -8.80 7.19
N PHE A 279 13.96 -9.11 5.96
CA PHE A 279 14.57 -8.14 5.06
C PHE A 279 13.56 -7.14 4.48
N TYR A 280 12.35 -7.59 4.17
CA TYR A 280 11.33 -6.76 3.51
C TYR A 280 10.45 -5.97 4.48
N ASN A 281 10.22 -6.46 5.68
CA ASN A 281 9.37 -5.79 6.66
C ASN A 281 10.19 -5.10 7.74
N LYS A 282 10.38 -3.79 7.57
CA LYS A 282 11.21 -2.94 8.46
C LYS A 282 10.75 -2.97 9.92
N TYR A 283 9.49 -3.30 10.18
CA TYR A 283 8.89 -3.35 11.52
C TYR A 283 8.88 -4.76 12.11
N ALA A 284 8.91 -5.80 11.28
CA ALA A 284 8.84 -7.19 11.71
C ALA A 284 10.21 -7.76 12.15
N SER A 285 11.31 -7.18 11.66
CA SER A 285 12.62 -7.83 11.64
C SER A 285 13.32 -8.01 13.00
N ASN A 286 13.01 -7.19 14.01
CA ASN A 286 13.82 -7.21 15.23
C ASN A 286 13.20 -8.03 16.38
N HIS A 287 11.97 -8.57 16.20
CA HIS A 287 11.25 -9.19 17.30
C HIS A 287 11.37 -10.71 17.35
N LEU A 288 11.47 -11.40 16.21
CA LEU A 288 11.47 -12.86 16.16
C LEU A 288 12.86 -13.48 16.25
N ILE A 289 13.86 -12.91 15.58
CA ILE A 289 15.22 -13.44 15.53
C ILE A 289 16.18 -12.48 16.21
N ASN A 290 16.95 -12.99 17.16
CA ASN A 290 18.01 -12.23 17.82
C ASN A 290 19.35 -12.51 17.13
N LEU A 291 19.75 -11.67 16.19
CA LEU A 291 21.03 -11.79 15.48
C LEU A 291 22.27 -11.59 16.37
N ARG A 292 22.10 -11.18 17.64
CA ARG A 292 23.20 -11.12 18.63
C ARG A 292 23.30 -12.39 19.47
N GLY A 293 22.43 -13.36 19.25
CA GLY A 293 22.46 -14.64 19.97
C GLY A 293 23.65 -15.50 19.55
N ASN A 294 24.24 -16.22 20.51
CA ASN A 294 25.40 -17.09 20.29
C ASN A 294 25.00 -18.56 20.11
N ASN A 295 23.75 -18.91 20.37
CA ASN A 295 23.22 -20.25 20.21
C ASN A 295 21.76 -20.23 19.73
N VAL A 296 21.26 -21.39 19.32
CA VAL A 296 19.91 -21.55 18.74
C VAL A 296 18.82 -20.98 19.66
N ALA A 297 18.86 -21.26 20.96
CA ALA A 297 17.85 -20.79 21.91
C ALA A 297 17.82 -19.25 22.02
N GLN A 298 18.98 -18.62 22.01
CA GLN A 298 19.09 -17.16 22.04
C GLN A 298 18.67 -16.54 20.71
N ILE A 299 19.06 -17.16 19.59
CA ILE A 299 18.70 -16.68 18.24
C ILE A 299 17.17 -16.70 18.07
N PHE A 300 16.51 -17.80 18.41
CA PHE A 300 15.06 -17.97 18.29
C PHE A 300 14.25 -17.50 19.51
N LYS A 301 14.90 -16.87 20.49
CA LYS A 301 14.25 -16.34 21.70
C LYS A 301 13.36 -17.37 22.41
N GLY A 302 13.79 -18.63 22.43
CA GLY A 302 13.05 -19.71 23.06
C GLY A 302 13.75 -21.07 22.95
N GLN A 303 13.44 -21.94 23.88
CA GLN A 303 13.93 -23.32 23.89
C GLN A 303 13.14 -24.12 22.83
N LEU A 304 13.83 -24.64 21.84
CA LEU A 304 13.27 -25.56 20.85
C LEU A 304 13.33 -26.99 21.39
N THR A 305 12.22 -27.69 21.44
CA THR A 305 12.19 -29.13 21.73
C THR A 305 12.86 -29.92 20.59
N LYS A 306 13.12 -31.19 20.79
CA LYS A 306 13.63 -32.05 19.72
C LYS A 306 12.63 -32.15 18.55
N GLU A 307 11.34 -32.26 18.87
CA GLU A 307 10.25 -32.33 17.91
C GLU A 307 10.12 -31.03 17.12
N ASP A 308 10.18 -29.86 17.79
CA ASP A 308 10.13 -28.57 17.10
C ASP A 308 11.31 -28.40 16.14
N LYS A 309 12.54 -28.75 16.59
CA LYS A 309 13.74 -28.69 15.74
C LYS A 309 13.60 -29.54 14.49
N ARG A 310 13.13 -30.79 14.67
CA ARG A 310 12.91 -31.72 13.57
C ARG A 310 11.86 -31.20 12.61
N PHE A 311 10.72 -30.72 13.13
CA PHE A 311 9.65 -30.15 12.31
C PHE A 311 10.13 -28.96 11.48
N PHE A 312 10.80 -27.99 12.11
CA PHE A 312 11.29 -26.81 11.39
C PHE A 312 12.35 -27.17 10.34
N PHE A 313 13.23 -28.09 10.66
CA PHE A 313 14.25 -28.54 9.71
C PHE A 313 13.64 -29.24 8.48
N GLU A 314 12.63 -30.09 8.67
CA GLU A 314 12.00 -30.88 7.61
C GLU A 314 10.98 -30.08 6.78
N LYS A 315 10.26 -29.15 7.40
CA LYS A 315 9.12 -28.46 6.79
C LYS A 315 9.32 -26.95 6.63
N GLY A 316 10.35 -26.41 7.23
CA GLY A 316 10.53 -24.97 7.31
C GLY A 316 9.54 -24.29 8.24
N ALA A 317 9.61 -22.97 8.33
CA ALA A 317 8.65 -22.17 9.09
C ALA A 317 8.41 -20.82 8.42
N THR A 318 7.14 -20.51 8.26
CA THR A 318 6.72 -19.16 7.89
C THR A 318 6.95 -18.19 9.07
N TYR A 319 7.07 -16.91 8.75
CA TYR A 319 7.13 -15.84 9.76
C TYR A 319 5.95 -15.91 10.75
N CYS A 320 4.75 -16.17 10.24
CA CYS A 320 3.53 -16.26 11.04
C CYS A 320 3.61 -17.40 12.06
N LEU A 321 4.02 -18.58 11.62
CA LEU A 321 4.19 -19.75 12.50
C LEU A 321 5.21 -19.49 13.61
N LEU A 322 6.37 -18.93 13.25
CA LEU A 322 7.42 -18.62 14.23
C LEU A 322 6.95 -17.59 15.27
N ASN A 323 6.24 -16.56 14.84
CA ASN A 323 5.71 -15.53 15.73
C ASN A 323 4.70 -16.12 16.71
N MET A 324 3.74 -16.93 16.25
CA MET A 324 2.76 -17.60 17.10
C MET A 324 3.42 -18.56 18.08
N TRP A 325 4.37 -19.35 17.59
CA TRP A 325 5.12 -20.33 18.41
C TRP A 325 5.87 -19.64 19.56
N GLN A 326 6.59 -18.55 19.26
CA GLN A 326 7.31 -17.78 20.27
C GLN A 326 6.38 -17.11 21.28
N LYS A 327 5.26 -16.56 20.80
CA LYS A 327 4.29 -15.88 21.65
C LYS A 327 3.65 -16.82 22.65
N LEU A 328 3.20 -17.97 22.18
CA LEU A 328 2.61 -19.00 23.04
C LEU A 328 3.59 -19.53 24.10
N ARG A 329 4.86 -19.66 23.75
CA ARG A 329 5.90 -20.05 24.73
C ARG A 329 6.16 -18.98 25.79
N ARG A 330 6.21 -17.71 25.39
CA ARG A 330 6.32 -16.58 26.35
C ARG A 330 5.13 -16.50 27.30
N MET A 331 3.96 -16.92 26.85
CA MET A 331 2.75 -17.03 27.68
C MET A 331 2.74 -18.26 28.61
N GLY A 332 3.77 -19.10 28.58
CA GLY A 332 3.78 -20.37 29.32
C GLY A 332 2.76 -21.40 28.80
N GLN A 333 2.33 -21.27 27.55
CA GLN A 333 1.33 -22.13 26.91
C GLN A 333 1.90 -22.80 25.64
N PRO A 334 2.95 -23.61 25.75
CA PRO A 334 3.61 -24.16 24.58
C PRO A 334 2.69 -25.10 23.82
N ILE A 335 2.63 -24.89 22.51
CA ILE A 335 2.01 -25.80 21.53
C ILE A 335 3.13 -26.28 20.61
N PRO A 336 3.23 -27.59 20.30
CA PRO A 336 4.20 -28.10 19.34
C PRO A 336 4.06 -27.40 17.97
N ALA A 337 5.20 -27.13 17.32
CA ALA A 337 5.22 -26.43 16.04
C ALA A 337 4.37 -27.13 14.95
N GLU A 338 4.40 -28.47 14.92
CA GLU A 338 3.58 -29.27 14.00
C GLU A 338 2.07 -29.06 14.22
N ALA A 339 1.62 -29.04 15.46
CA ALA A 339 0.20 -28.83 15.76
C ALA A 339 -0.22 -27.39 15.40
N LEU A 340 0.66 -26.43 15.64
CA LEU A 340 0.42 -25.03 15.33
C LEU A 340 0.42 -24.76 13.81
N SER A 341 1.25 -25.47 13.04
CA SER A 341 1.31 -25.33 11.59
C SER A 341 0.00 -25.68 10.88
N LYS A 342 -0.79 -26.60 11.45
CA LYS A 342 -2.10 -27.02 10.91
C LYS A 342 -3.15 -25.91 10.98
N ILE A 343 -2.95 -24.93 11.84
CA ILE A 343 -3.91 -23.84 12.10
C ILE A 343 -3.31 -22.45 11.92
N CYS A 344 -2.01 -22.32 11.63
CA CYS A 344 -1.33 -21.01 11.55
C CYS A 344 -1.84 -20.12 10.40
N ASN A 345 -2.52 -20.70 9.40
CA ASN A 345 -3.13 -19.97 8.29
C ASN A 345 -4.57 -19.51 8.59
N GLU A 346 -5.12 -19.87 9.75
CA GLU A 346 -6.44 -19.37 10.14
C GLU A 346 -6.40 -17.87 10.35
N PRO A 347 -7.23 -17.13 9.59
CA PRO A 347 -7.33 -15.68 9.75
C PRO A 347 -7.71 -15.33 11.21
N TYR A 348 -7.09 -14.27 11.74
CA TYR A 348 -7.33 -13.79 13.11
C TYR A 348 -6.83 -14.67 14.26
N LEU A 349 -6.21 -15.84 14.00
CA LEU A 349 -5.64 -16.67 15.07
C LEU A 349 -4.63 -15.90 15.92
N MET A 350 -3.79 -15.07 15.29
CA MET A 350 -2.84 -14.23 16.04
C MET A 350 -3.56 -13.26 16.97
N THR A 351 -4.64 -12.62 16.51
CA THR A 351 -5.47 -11.74 17.34
C THR A 351 -6.07 -12.49 18.52
N VAL A 352 -6.53 -13.73 18.31
CA VAL A 352 -7.05 -14.60 19.38
C VAL A 352 -5.96 -14.96 20.39
N ILE A 353 -4.73 -15.17 19.93
CA ILE A 353 -3.57 -15.37 20.83
C ILE A 353 -3.28 -14.08 21.62
N ASP A 354 -3.43 -12.90 21.01
CA ASP A 354 -3.29 -11.61 21.70
C ASP A 354 -4.35 -11.43 22.80
N ILE A 355 -5.59 -11.78 22.51
CA ILE A 355 -6.68 -11.80 23.49
C ILE A 355 -6.37 -12.77 24.64
N ALA A 356 -5.90 -13.98 24.31
CA ALA A 356 -5.49 -14.95 25.32
C ALA A 356 -4.39 -14.41 26.26
N ALA A 357 -3.41 -13.69 25.69
CA ALA A 357 -2.35 -13.03 26.45
C ALA A 357 -2.89 -11.89 27.32
N LYS A 358 -3.68 -10.99 26.74
CA LYS A 358 -4.23 -9.80 27.41
C LYS A 358 -5.07 -10.16 28.61
N TYR A 359 -5.91 -11.19 28.50
CA TYR A 359 -6.84 -11.62 29.56
C TYR A 359 -6.36 -12.83 30.36
N SER A 360 -5.09 -13.22 30.18
CA SER A 360 -4.48 -14.37 30.90
C SER A 360 -5.29 -15.67 30.78
N ILE A 361 -5.81 -15.95 29.59
CA ILE A 361 -6.65 -17.11 29.32
C ILE A 361 -5.82 -18.22 28.66
N LYS A 362 -6.13 -19.48 29.00
CA LYS A 362 -5.53 -20.59 28.28
C LYS A 362 -6.03 -20.64 26.84
N ILE A 363 -5.11 -20.56 25.87
CA ILE A 363 -5.46 -20.57 24.43
C ILE A 363 -6.33 -21.79 24.06
N LYS A 364 -6.04 -22.97 24.60
CA LYS A 364 -6.84 -24.17 24.39
C LYS A 364 -8.32 -24.00 24.77
N LYS A 365 -8.61 -23.17 25.79
CA LYS A 365 -9.99 -22.90 26.21
C LYS A 365 -10.71 -22.06 25.17
N ILE A 366 -10.05 -21.02 24.62
CA ILE A 366 -10.61 -20.18 23.55
C ILE A 366 -10.82 -21.03 22.29
N MET A 367 -9.84 -21.86 21.93
CA MET A 367 -9.94 -22.73 20.74
C MET A 367 -11.13 -23.71 20.87
N SER A 368 -11.29 -24.35 22.04
CA SER A 368 -12.41 -25.23 22.28
C SER A 368 -13.76 -24.51 22.25
N TYR A 369 -13.82 -23.28 22.77
CA TYR A 369 -15.01 -22.45 22.71
C TYR A 369 -15.34 -22.09 21.26
N ILE A 370 -14.38 -21.60 20.49
CA ILE A 370 -14.55 -21.22 19.07
C ILE A 370 -15.05 -22.43 18.25
N ALA A 371 -14.44 -23.61 18.43
CA ALA A 371 -14.86 -24.84 17.77
C ALA A 371 -16.30 -25.25 18.13
N LYS A 372 -16.72 -25.04 19.38
CA LYS A 372 -18.10 -25.26 19.82
C LYS A 372 -19.06 -24.26 19.15
N GLN A 373 -18.71 -22.99 19.11
CA GLN A 373 -19.54 -21.95 18.49
C GLN A 373 -19.68 -22.14 16.97
N GLN A 374 -18.60 -22.56 16.29
CA GLN A 374 -18.65 -22.90 14.87
C GLN A 374 -19.72 -23.95 14.55
N LYS A 375 -19.79 -24.99 15.38
CA LYS A 375 -20.82 -26.05 15.24
C LYS A 375 -22.22 -25.55 15.59
N LEU A 376 -22.34 -24.78 16.68
CA LEU A 376 -23.63 -24.31 17.19
C LEU A 376 -24.27 -23.28 16.27
N CYS A 377 -23.50 -22.29 15.80
CA CYS A 377 -23.99 -21.13 15.04
C CYS A 377 -23.76 -21.27 13.53
N LYS A 378 -23.16 -22.37 13.04
CA LYS A 378 -22.74 -22.57 11.64
C LYS A 378 -21.89 -21.39 11.09
N GLU A 379 -21.12 -20.75 11.98
CA GLU A 379 -20.31 -19.59 11.65
C GLU A 379 -19.15 -20.00 10.75
N GLN A 380 -18.98 -19.28 9.63
CA GLN A 380 -17.94 -19.58 8.64
C GLN A 380 -16.57 -19.02 9.02
N ARG A 381 -16.53 -17.94 9.81
CA ARG A 381 -15.31 -17.23 10.21
C ARG A 381 -15.22 -17.02 11.72
N PRO A 382 -15.26 -18.11 12.52
CA PRO A 382 -15.47 -18.03 13.97
C PRO A 382 -14.33 -17.33 14.71
N PHE A 383 -13.10 -17.38 14.20
CA PHE A 383 -11.96 -16.63 14.78
C PHE A 383 -12.13 -15.12 14.63
N MET A 384 -12.58 -14.69 13.45
CA MET A 384 -12.86 -13.28 13.17
C MET A 384 -13.99 -12.77 14.04
N THR A 385 -15.11 -13.50 14.06
CA THR A 385 -16.30 -13.12 14.84
C THR A 385 -15.97 -13.02 16.32
N TYR A 386 -15.16 -13.93 16.86
CA TYR A 386 -14.72 -13.85 18.25
C TYR A 386 -13.79 -12.64 18.50
N ALA A 387 -12.84 -12.40 17.62
CA ALA A 387 -11.91 -11.27 17.75
C ALA A 387 -12.65 -9.92 17.65
N ASP A 388 -13.59 -9.80 16.73
CA ASP A 388 -14.41 -8.60 16.53
C ASP A 388 -15.34 -8.38 17.73
N TYR A 389 -16.01 -9.41 18.21
CA TYR A 389 -16.83 -9.35 19.43
C TYR A 389 -16.06 -8.83 20.65
N ILE A 390 -14.86 -9.37 20.91
CA ILE A 390 -14.03 -8.91 22.04
C ILE A 390 -13.62 -7.43 21.86
N ARG A 391 -13.22 -7.04 20.67
CA ARG A 391 -12.87 -5.64 20.35
C ARG A 391 -14.07 -4.71 20.54
N ASP A 392 -15.26 -5.14 20.16
CA ASP A 392 -16.50 -4.38 20.36
C ASP A 392 -16.84 -4.24 21.84
N CYS A 393 -16.64 -5.30 22.64
CA CYS A 393 -16.78 -5.23 24.10
C CYS A 393 -15.78 -4.25 24.73
N GLU A 394 -14.51 -4.26 24.28
CA GLU A 394 -13.49 -3.29 24.71
C GLU A 394 -13.91 -1.85 24.35
N ASN A 395 -14.37 -1.65 23.13
CA ASN A 395 -14.85 -0.36 22.67
C ASN A 395 -16.05 0.16 23.50
N LEU A 396 -17.01 -0.71 23.77
CA LEU A 396 -18.16 -0.37 24.62
C LEU A 396 -17.73 -0.04 26.06
N ALA A 397 -16.79 -0.80 26.61
CA ALA A 397 -16.28 -0.56 27.95
C ALA A 397 -15.50 0.76 28.08
N GLU A 398 -14.57 1.01 27.17
CA GLU A 398 -13.60 2.12 27.25
C GLU A 398 -14.18 3.43 26.67
N ASN A 399 -14.74 3.38 25.47
CA ASN A 399 -15.16 4.58 24.74
C ASN A 399 -16.61 4.98 25.01
N TYR A 400 -17.47 4.04 25.45
CA TYR A 400 -18.87 4.31 25.73
C TYR A 400 -19.22 4.24 27.21
N ASN A 401 -18.20 4.06 28.07
CA ASN A 401 -18.35 4.02 29.53
C ASN A 401 -19.30 2.90 30.02
N MET A 402 -19.31 1.77 29.32
CA MET A 402 -20.14 0.60 29.64
C MET A 402 -19.34 -0.54 30.29
N GLY A 403 -18.21 -0.24 30.92
CA GLY A 403 -17.35 -1.24 31.56
C GLY A 403 -18.03 -2.01 32.69
N HIS A 404 -19.12 -1.50 33.26
CA HIS A 404 -19.94 -2.21 34.24
C HIS A 404 -20.76 -3.36 33.62
N ILE A 405 -21.08 -3.27 32.32
CA ILE A 405 -21.80 -4.31 31.56
C ILE A 405 -20.79 -5.20 30.81
N TYR A 406 -19.90 -4.60 30.04
CA TYR A 406 -18.92 -5.27 29.18
C TYR A 406 -17.57 -5.45 29.86
N ASN A 407 -17.59 -5.98 31.09
CA ASN A 407 -16.38 -6.31 31.84
C ASN A 407 -15.79 -7.64 31.36
N LEU A 408 -14.70 -7.57 30.62
CA LEU A 408 -14.00 -8.74 30.08
C LEU A 408 -13.28 -9.60 31.12
N SER A 409 -13.26 -9.21 32.40
CA SER A 409 -12.91 -10.10 33.49
C SER A 409 -14.03 -11.11 33.79
N ASN A 410 -15.25 -10.84 33.37
CA ASN A 410 -16.38 -11.76 33.49
C ASN A 410 -16.35 -12.82 32.38
N LYS A 411 -16.33 -14.08 32.81
CA LYS A 411 -16.31 -15.22 31.89
C LYS A 411 -17.56 -15.33 31.01
N ALA A 412 -18.70 -14.80 31.43
CA ALA A 412 -19.92 -14.81 30.65
C ALA A 412 -19.82 -13.84 29.46
N ILE A 413 -19.09 -12.72 29.63
CA ILE A 413 -18.80 -11.77 28.54
C ILE A 413 -17.70 -12.33 27.63
N LEU A 414 -16.63 -12.91 28.19
CA LEU A 414 -15.56 -13.52 27.38
C LEU A 414 -16.02 -14.72 26.55
N PHE A 415 -17.01 -15.47 27.03
CA PHE A 415 -17.49 -16.71 26.41
C PHE A 415 -19.03 -16.74 26.39
N PRO A 416 -19.66 -15.88 25.58
CA PRO A 416 -21.13 -15.85 25.50
C PRO A 416 -21.69 -17.18 25.00
N GLN A 417 -22.93 -17.52 25.42
CA GLN A 417 -23.56 -18.76 25.00
C GLN A 417 -23.73 -18.88 23.49
N ASN A 418 -24.11 -17.77 22.83
CA ASN A 418 -24.19 -17.65 21.39
C ASN A 418 -23.35 -16.48 20.92
N LEU A 419 -22.21 -16.76 20.29
CA LEU A 419 -21.25 -15.76 19.86
C LEU A 419 -21.82 -14.82 18.79
N VAL A 420 -22.55 -15.35 17.82
CA VAL A 420 -23.10 -14.55 16.71
C VAL A 420 -24.14 -13.57 17.22
N GLN A 421 -25.05 -14.00 18.07
CA GLN A 421 -26.05 -13.11 18.68
C GLN A 421 -25.40 -12.05 19.59
N ALA A 422 -24.41 -12.44 20.39
CA ALA A 422 -23.69 -11.49 21.25
C ALA A 422 -22.94 -10.44 20.44
N HIS A 423 -22.27 -10.83 19.35
CA HIS A 423 -21.58 -9.89 18.46
C HIS A 423 -22.56 -8.96 17.74
N GLN A 424 -23.68 -9.49 17.24
CA GLN A 424 -24.71 -8.65 16.62
C GLN A 424 -25.24 -7.61 17.62
N ALA A 425 -25.50 -8.00 18.86
CA ALA A 425 -25.97 -7.08 19.91
C ALA A 425 -24.94 -5.98 20.22
N THR A 426 -23.63 -6.29 20.24
CA THR A 426 -22.58 -5.27 20.44
C THR A 426 -22.53 -4.28 19.27
N ILE A 427 -22.65 -4.75 18.03
CA ILE A 427 -22.68 -3.88 16.82
C ILE A 427 -23.89 -2.95 16.88
N GLU A 428 -25.07 -3.46 17.20
CA GLU A 428 -26.29 -2.64 17.31
C GLU A 428 -26.15 -1.57 18.38
N LEU A 429 -25.63 -1.93 19.53
CA LEU A 429 -25.42 -0.99 20.63
C LEU A 429 -24.38 0.09 20.29
N ILE A 430 -23.27 -0.28 19.66
CA ILE A 430 -22.27 0.68 19.20
C ILE A 430 -22.88 1.66 18.19
N ASN A 431 -23.70 1.16 17.27
CA ASN A 431 -24.37 2.01 16.30
C ASN A 431 -25.37 2.97 16.97
N MET A 432 -26.19 2.47 17.89
CA MET A 432 -27.12 3.30 18.67
C MET A 432 -26.40 4.42 19.45
N GLU A 433 -25.29 4.09 20.12
CA GLU A 433 -24.51 5.06 20.88
C GLU A 433 -23.77 6.06 19.99
N ARG A 434 -23.33 5.64 18.81
CA ARG A 434 -22.76 6.54 17.81
C ARG A 434 -23.80 7.55 17.31
N ASP A 435 -25.00 7.06 17.00
CA ASP A 435 -26.12 7.89 16.55
C ASP A 435 -26.50 8.89 17.64
N ARG A 436 -26.65 8.43 18.88
CA ARG A 436 -26.94 9.28 20.03
C ARG A 436 -25.90 10.38 20.22
N ARG A 437 -24.60 10.06 20.13
CA ARG A 437 -23.52 11.04 20.24
C ARG A 437 -23.52 12.04 19.10
N ALA A 438 -23.74 11.58 17.87
CA ALA A 438 -23.83 12.45 16.70
C ALA A 438 -24.98 13.45 16.84
N MET A 439 -26.15 13.02 17.34
CA MET A 439 -27.29 13.90 17.60
C MET A 439 -27.01 14.89 18.73
N LEU A 440 -26.41 14.46 19.83
CA LEU A 440 -26.03 15.38 20.93
C LEU A 440 -25.02 16.44 20.47
N ASP A 441 -24.07 16.05 19.62
CA ASP A 441 -23.08 16.97 19.06
C ASP A 441 -23.71 17.95 18.06
N PHE A 442 -24.66 17.47 17.27
CA PHE A 442 -25.48 18.32 16.41
C PHE A 442 -26.27 19.34 17.21
N GLU A 443 -27.01 18.94 18.26
CA GLU A 443 -27.81 19.86 19.08
C GLU A 443 -26.93 20.94 19.75
N LYS A 444 -25.74 20.59 20.24
CA LYS A 444 -24.77 21.56 20.78
C LYS A 444 -24.27 22.56 19.74
N ARG A 445 -24.21 22.21 18.48
CA ARG A 445 -23.68 23.06 17.40
C ARG A 445 -24.74 23.70 16.52
N LYS A 446 -25.99 23.35 16.70
CA LYS A 446 -27.13 23.77 15.89
C LYS A 446 -27.23 25.29 15.72
N ASP A 447 -27.14 26.04 16.83
CA ASP A 447 -27.24 27.50 16.79
C ASP A 447 -26.05 28.16 16.08
N LYS A 448 -24.86 27.61 16.26
CA LYS A 448 -23.67 28.07 15.54
C LYS A 448 -23.83 27.79 14.05
N MET A 449 -24.25 26.60 13.69
CA MET A 449 -24.52 26.20 12.30
C MET A 449 -25.59 27.08 11.66
N ALA A 450 -26.68 27.39 12.38
CA ALA A 450 -27.73 28.29 11.89
C ALA A 450 -27.19 29.70 11.56
N LYS A 451 -26.27 30.21 12.39
CA LYS A 451 -25.59 31.49 12.14
C LYS A 451 -24.70 31.43 10.91
N GLU A 452 -23.88 30.38 10.80
CA GLU A 452 -22.98 30.15 9.65
C GLU A 452 -23.75 30.00 8.32
N LEU A 453 -24.88 29.32 8.35
CA LEU A 453 -25.72 29.11 7.19
C LEU A 453 -26.66 30.28 6.84
N SER A 454 -26.72 31.30 7.66
CA SER A 454 -27.71 32.40 7.54
C SER A 454 -27.76 33.07 6.16
N GLY A 455 -26.59 33.19 5.48
CA GLY A 455 -26.51 33.80 4.16
C GLY A 455 -27.19 32.93 3.06
N ILE A 456 -26.92 31.62 3.04
CA ILE A 456 -27.50 30.71 2.07
C ILE A 456 -28.93 30.29 2.45
N GLU A 457 -29.25 30.27 3.73
CA GLU A 457 -30.60 30.03 4.26
C GLU A 457 -31.63 31.05 3.73
N LYS A 458 -31.24 32.33 3.63
CA LYS A 458 -32.09 33.36 3.03
C LYS A 458 -32.45 33.05 1.57
N LYS A 459 -31.52 32.48 0.82
CA LYS A 459 -31.79 32.03 -0.57
C LYS A 459 -32.73 30.84 -0.59
N TYR A 460 -32.49 29.87 0.27
CA TYR A 460 -33.32 28.66 0.36
C TYR A 460 -34.76 29.01 0.77
N LYS A 461 -34.96 29.90 1.76
CA LYS A 461 -36.31 30.35 2.18
C LYS A 461 -37.14 30.96 1.05
N LYS A 462 -36.51 31.61 0.07
CA LYS A 462 -37.20 32.13 -1.13
C LYS A 462 -37.63 31.00 -2.07
N LEU A 463 -36.89 29.91 -2.11
CA LEU A 463 -37.18 28.72 -2.95
C LEU A 463 -38.23 27.81 -2.30
N LEU A 464 -38.23 27.71 -0.98
CA LEU A 464 -39.02 26.75 -0.22
C LEU A 464 -40.52 26.72 -0.57
N PRO A 465 -41.23 27.85 -0.71
CA PRO A 465 -42.65 27.80 -1.09
C PRO A 465 -42.89 27.20 -2.48
N LYS A 466 -41.99 27.52 -3.41
CA LYS A 466 -42.03 26.94 -4.77
C LYS A 466 -41.78 25.45 -4.77
N LEU A 467 -40.78 24.98 -3.99
CA LEU A 467 -40.46 23.57 -3.86
C LEU A 467 -41.60 22.78 -3.21
N LYS A 468 -42.21 23.33 -2.14
CA LYS A 468 -43.38 22.72 -1.52
C LYS A 468 -44.53 22.58 -2.49
N LYS A 469 -44.86 23.63 -3.26
CA LYS A 469 -45.90 23.58 -4.26
C LYS A 469 -45.59 22.56 -5.37
N LYS A 470 -44.33 22.39 -5.70
CA LYS A 470 -43.84 21.57 -6.81
C LYS A 470 -43.78 20.08 -6.49
N TYR A 471 -43.30 19.72 -5.30
CA TYR A 471 -42.97 18.34 -4.97
C TYR A 471 -43.77 17.73 -3.82
N SER A 472 -44.67 18.49 -3.14
CA SER A 472 -45.55 17.87 -2.13
C SER A 472 -46.42 16.81 -2.75
N TYR A 473 -46.34 15.58 -2.23
CA TYR A 473 -47.09 14.45 -2.75
C TYR A 473 -47.31 13.43 -1.63
N GLN A 474 -48.45 12.79 -1.65
CA GLN A 474 -48.81 11.74 -0.68
C GLN A 474 -49.57 10.63 -1.40
N ALA A 475 -49.18 9.40 -1.21
CA ALA A 475 -49.83 8.21 -1.72
C ALA A 475 -49.37 6.96 -0.95
N ASP A 476 -50.14 5.93 -0.93
CA ASP A 476 -49.79 4.56 -0.52
C ASP A 476 -49.08 4.49 0.86
N GLY A 477 -49.49 5.34 1.80
CA GLY A 477 -48.91 5.37 3.15
C GLY A 477 -47.60 6.18 3.28
N TYR A 478 -47.16 6.86 2.22
CA TYR A 478 -45.94 7.67 2.19
C TYR A 478 -46.20 9.13 1.78
N ALA A 479 -45.28 10.00 2.14
CA ALA A 479 -45.29 11.41 1.77
C ALA A 479 -43.88 11.90 1.34
N ILE A 480 -43.89 12.83 0.37
CA ILE A 480 -42.70 13.63 0.04
C ILE A 480 -42.71 14.89 0.88
N VAL A 481 -41.65 15.12 1.66
CA VAL A 481 -41.49 16.27 2.52
C VAL A 481 -40.25 17.07 2.10
N ILE A 482 -40.42 18.38 1.95
CA ILE A 482 -39.33 19.28 1.60
C ILE A 482 -38.59 19.70 2.88
N PRO A 483 -37.26 19.68 2.95
CA PRO A 483 -36.50 20.15 4.11
C PRO A 483 -37.01 21.52 4.56
N PRO A 484 -37.37 21.71 5.83
CA PRO A 484 -37.91 23.00 6.30
C PRO A 484 -36.81 24.10 6.34
N ASN A 485 -35.55 23.70 6.47
CA ASN A 485 -34.38 24.56 6.46
C ASN A 485 -33.10 23.73 6.24
N LEU A 486 -31.95 24.40 6.03
CA LEU A 486 -30.69 23.75 5.74
C LEU A 486 -30.04 23.10 6.98
N VAL A 487 -30.39 23.53 8.17
CA VAL A 487 -29.97 22.91 9.44
C VAL A 487 -30.64 21.54 9.59
N ASP A 488 -31.94 21.48 9.26
CA ASP A 488 -32.71 20.23 9.27
C ASP A 488 -32.19 19.24 8.21
N LEU A 489 -31.79 19.74 7.04
CA LEU A 489 -31.15 18.89 6.02
C LEU A 489 -29.84 18.25 6.56
N HIS A 490 -29.10 18.96 7.41
CA HIS A 490 -27.91 18.39 8.06
C HIS A 490 -28.29 17.31 9.08
N ARG A 491 -29.33 17.57 9.89
CA ARG A 491 -29.90 16.62 10.85
C ARG A 491 -30.33 15.32 10.15
N GLU A 492 -31.04 15.46 9.03
CA GLU A 492 -31.48 14.33 8.24
C GLU A 492 -30.29 13.46 7.77
N GLY A 493 -29.17 14.10 7.34
CA GLY A 493 -27.96 13.37 6.96
C GLY A 493 -27.39 12.55 8.10
N ILE A 494 -27.46 13.05 9.35
CA ILE A 494 -27.03 12.31 10.56
C ILE A 494 -27.98 11.14 10.80
N ASP A 495 -29.30 11.38 10.82
CA ASP A 495 -30.31 10.37 11.10
C ASP A 495 -30.28 9.23 10.06
N MET A 496 -30.09 9.57 8.80
CA MET A 496 -30.09 8.63 7.67
C MET A 496 -28.73 8.02 7.40
N HIS A 497 -27.66 8.48 8.05
CA HIS A 497 -26.28 8.06 7.75
C HIS A 497 -25.93 8.17 6.27
N ASN A 498 -26.23 9.32 5.67
CA ASN A 498 -25.95 9.60 4.27
C ASN A 498 -25.35 11.00 4.06
N CYS A 499 -24.99 11.31 2.81
CA CYS A 499 -24.28 12.55 2.48
C CYS A 499 -25.16 13.79 2.31
N VAL A 500 -26.50 13.72 2.46
CA VAL A 500 -27.40 14.85 2.18
C VAL A 500 -27.11 16.06 3.05
N GLY A 501 -26.61 15.87 4.27
CA GLY A 501 -26.15 16.95 5.14
C GLY A 501 -25.02 17.82 4.54
N GLY A 502 -24.30 17.32 3.54
CA GLY A 502 -23.30 18.06 2.77
C GLY A 502 -23.85 18.89 1.61
N TYR A 503 -25.13 18.72 1.24
CA TYR A 503 -25.72 19.31 0.03
C TYR A 503 -26.28 20.72 0.24
N LYS A 504 -26.08 21.32 1.38
CA LYS A 504 -26.66 22.61 1.78
C LYS A 504 -26.52 23.72 0.73
N GLU A 505 -25.34 23.91 0.18
CA GLU A 505 -25.08 24.93 -0.84
C GLU A 505 -25.76 24.63 -2.17
N ARG A 506 -25.74 23.36 -2.59
CA ARG A 506 -26.37 22.89 -3.83
C ARG A 506 -27.90 23.02 -3.76
N VAL A 507 -28.48 22.68 -2.62
CA VAL A 507 -29.92 22.82 -2.35
C VAL A 507 -30.32 24.29 -2.28
N ALA A 508 -29.52 25.12 -1.58
CA ALA A 508 -29.80 26.56 -1.48
C ALA A 508 -29.67 27.32 -2.80
N SER A 509 -28.79 26.87 -3.70
CA SER A 509 -28.63 27.44 -5.05
C SER A 509 -29.67 26.90 -6.06
N GLY A 510 -30.38 25.84 -5.72
CA GLY A 510 -31.30 25.16 -6.63
C GLY A 510 -30.62 24.25 -7.66
N SER A 511 -29.30 24.00 -7.56
CA SER A 511 -28.56 23.12 -8.48
C SER A 511 -28.85 21.64 -8.28
N THR A 512 -29.42 21.25 -7.17
CA THR A 512 -30.06 19.95 -6.90
C THR A 512 -31.15 20.13 -5.86
N GLN A 513 -32.10 19.20 -5.79
CA GLN A 513 -33.10 19.19 -4.75
C GLN A 513 -32.99 17.90 -3.94
N VAL A 514 -33.13 18.02 -2.63
CA VAL A 514 -33.24 16.88 -1.72
C VAL A 514 -34.63 16.93 -1.09
N VAL A 515 -35.34 15.82 -1.16
CA VAL A 515 -36.63 15.65 -0.52
C VAL A 515 -36.60 14.43 0.39
N TYR A 516 -37.40 14.44 1.43
CA TYR A 516 -37.53 13.34 2.37
C TYR A 516 -38.71 12.46 1.98
N ILE A 517 -38.56 11.16 2.16
CA ILE A 517 -39.66 10.21 2.13
C ILE A 517 -40.02 9.93 3.58
N ARG A 518 -41.28 10.12 3.93
CA ARG A 518 -41.80 9.87 5.28
C ARG A 518 -42.96 8.90 5.22
N LYS A 519 -43.14 8.11 6.27
CA LYS A 519 -44.37 7.33 6.46
C LYS A 519 -45.46 8.24 7.01
N LEU A 520 -46.68 8.09 6.54
CA LEU A 520 -47.81 8.91 6.99
C LEU A 520 -48.19 8.68 8.47
N ASP A 521 -47.90 7.50 8.98
CA ASP A 521 -48.11 7.14 10.38
C ASP A 521 -47.03 7.66 11.33
N ASP A 522 -45.86 8.10 10.77
CA ASP A 522 -44.73 8.64 11.57
C ASP A 522 -43.93 9.68 10.75
N MET A 523 -44.52 10.85 10.56
CA MET A 523 -43.98 11.94 9.72
C MET A 523 -42.71 12.57 10.28
N ASP A 524 -42.44 12.45 11.56
CA ASP A 524 -41.28 13.04 12.24
C ASP A 524 -40.03 12.15 12.12
N LYS A 525 -40.21 10.87 11.82
CA LYS A 525 -39.13 9.91 11.74
C LYS A 525 -38.53 9.85 10.33
N SER A 526 -37.20 9.94 10.28
CA SER A 526 -36.44 9.75 9.05
C SER A 526 -36.62 8.33 8.49
N PHE A 527 -37.04 8.22 7.22
CA PHE A 527 -37.29 6.93 6.56
C PHE A 527 -36.48 6.80 5.27
N GLY A 528 -36.53 7.79 4.40
CA GLY A 528 -35.78 7.79 3.13
C GLY A 528 -35.48 9.20 2.66
N THR A 529 -34.47 9.33 1.83
CA THR A 529 -34.08 10.57 1.15
C THR A 529 -33.97 10.35 -0.34
N MET A 530 -34.38 11.36 -1.12
CA MET A 530 -34.32 11.31 -2.58
C MET A 530 -33.67 12.59 -3.11
N GLU A 531 -32.74 12.45 -4.05
CA GLU A 531 -32.12 13.55 -4.78
C GLU A 531 -32.76 13.68 -6.16
N ILE A 532 -33.18 14.89 -6.51
CA ILE A 532 -33.81 15.23 -7.77
C ILE A 532 -32.95 16.25 -8.50
N SER A 533 -32.66 16.01 -9.76
CA SER A 533 -31.89 16.91 -10.63
C SER A 533 -32.69 18.16 -11.03
N THR A 534 -32.01 19.15 -11.57
CA THR A 534 -32.67 20.35 -12.20
C THR A 534 -33.51 20.01 -13.41
N ARG A 535 -33.36 18.79 -13.97
CA ARG A 535 -34.16 18.27 -15.09
C ARG A 535 -35.34 17.40 -14.64
N GLU A 536 -35.68 17.47 -13.35
CA GLU A 536 -36.77 16.70 -12.74
C GLU A 536 -36.58 15.17 -12.87
N THR A 537 -35.36 14.69 -12.85
CA THR A 537 -35.05 13.26 -12.83
C THR A 537 -34.55 12.85 -11.45
N ILE A 538 -34.94 11.69 -10.98
CA ILE A 538 -34.46 11.10 -9.75
C ILE A 538 -33.01 10.66 -9.98
N ILE A 539 -32.06 11.23 -9.22
CA ILE A 539 -30.66 10.81 -9.24
C ILE A 539 -30.49 9.57 -8.37
N GLN A 540 -31.09 9.60 -7.19
CA GLN A 540 -31.09 8.48 -6.25
C GLN A 540 -32.23 8.63 -5.24
N ALA A 541 -32.73 7.49 -4.75
CA ALA A 541 -33.63 7.38 -3.62
C ALA A 541 -33.12 6.27 -2.69
N ARG A 542 -32.86 6.57 -1.42
CA ARG A 542 -32.20 5.66 -0.50
C ARG A 542 -32.79 5.71 0.91
N GLY A 543 -32.79 4.56 1.55
CA GLY A 543 -33.10 4.42 2.97
C GLY A 543 -31.88 4.67 3.87
N LYS A 544 -32.02 4.38 5.15
CA LYS A 544 -30.95 4.53 6.16
C LYS A 544 -29.70 3.72 5.77
N TYR A 545 -28.50 4.29 5.96
CA TYR A 545 -27.20 3.73 5.55
C TYR A 545 -27.05 3.52 4.03
N ASN A 546 -27.73 4.33 3.23
CA ASN A 546 -27.78 4.20 1.76
C ASN A 546 -28.30 2.84 1.26
N LYS A 547 -29.06 2.13 2.10
CA LYS A 547 -29.73 0.89 1.69
C LYS A 547 -30.82 1.19 0.68
N ASP A 548 -31.17 0.18 -0.13
CA ASP A 548 -32.33 0.28 -1.00
C ASP A 548 -33.60 0.44 -0.16
N LEU A 549 -34.59 1.09 -0.73
CA LEU A 549 -35.89 1.24 -0.11
C LEU A 549 -36.63 -0.11 -0.15
N PRO A 550 -37.57 -0.38 0.77
CA PRO A 550 -38.51 -1.51 0.64
C PRO A 550 -39.33 -1.40 -0.64
N GLU A 551 -39.80 -2.53 -1.15
CA GLU A 551 -40.53 -2.62 -2.44
C GLU A 551 -41.75 -1.69 -2.50
N ASP A 552 -42.52 -1.55 -1.43
CA ASP A 552 -43.64 -0.65 -1.31
C ASP A 552 -43.23 0.83 -1.38
N ALA A 553 -42.10 1.19 -0.78
CA ALA A 553 -41.57 2.55 -0.88
C ALA A 553 -40.94 2.83 -2.25
N GLU A 554 -40.34 1.82 -2.90
CA GLU A 554 -39.87 1.96 -4.29
C GLU A 554 -41.06 2.15 -5.26
N ALA A 555 -42.17 1.44 -5.05
CA ALA A 555 -43.38 1.62 -5.80
C ALA A 555 -43.96 3.03 -5.64
N PHE A 556 -43.95 3.56 -4.41
CA PHE A 556 -44.33 4.96 -4.14
C PHE A 556 -43.41 5.95 -4.88
N VAL A 557 -42.09 5.74 -4.88
CA VAL A 557 -41.14 6.61 -5.60
C VAL A 557 -41.43 6.61 -7.12
N LYS A 558 -41.71 5.45 -7.72
CA LYS A 558 -42.10 5.34 -9.14
C LYS A 558 -43.40 6.08 -9.43
N LYS A 559 -44.37 5.96 -8.53
CA LYS A 559 -45.64 6.68 -8.65
C LYS A 559 -45.46 8.19 -8.55
N PHE A 560 -44.64 8.67 -7.60
CA PHE A 560 -44.27 10.07 -7.52
C PHE A 560 -43.57 10.56 -8.81
N GLU A 561 -42.66 9.77 -9.35
CA GLU A 561 -42.01 10.11 -10.62
C GLU A 561 -43.02 10.29 -11.76
N HIS A 562 -43.93 9.34 -11.91
CA HIS A 562 -44.97 9.38 -12.92
C HIS A 562 -45.97 10.56 -12.71
N ASP A 563 -46.47 10.73 -11.49
CA ASP A 563 -47.57 11.68 -11.22
C ASP A 563 -47.08 13.14 -11.09
N VAL A 564 -45.83 13.34 -10.69
CA VAL A 564 -45.28 14.68 -10.39
C VAL A 564 -44.14 15.06 -11.33
N LEU A 565 -43.09 14.23 -11.44
CA LEU A 565 -41.88 14.64 -12.16
C LEU A 565 -42.05 14.58 -13.68
N GLU A 566 -42.73 13.58 -14.23
CA GLU A 566 -42.99 13.48 -15.70
C GLU A 566 -43.78 14.65 -16.25
N PRO A 567 -44.90 15.09 -15.63
CA PRO A 567 -45.61 16.29 -16.05
C PRO A 567 -44.74 17.54 -16.05
N LEU A 568 -43.89 17.70 -15.01
CA LEU A 568 -42.97 18.82 -14.92
C LEU A 568 -41.91 18.82 -16.04
N ARG A 569 -41.41 17.65 -16.42
CA ARG A 569 -40.48 17.47 -17.56
C ARG A 569 -41.14 17.86 -18.89
N THR A 570 -42.38 17.47 -19.07
CA THR A 570 -43.13 17.76 -20.29
C THR A 570 -43.36 19.27 -20.43
N ILE A 571 -43.74 19.96 -19.36
CA ILE A 571 -43.92 21.42 -19.36
C ILE A 571 -42.60 22.14 -19.66
N ALA A 572 -41.50 21.72 -19.04
CA ALA A 572 -40.18 22.30 -19.28
C ALA A 572 -39.74 22.16 -20.76
N SER A 573 -39.94 20.98 -21.34
CA SER A 573 -39.58 20.71 -22.74
C SER A 573 -40.45 21.45 -23.76
N SER A 574 -41.70 21.81 -23.42
CA SER A 574 -42.56 22.63 -24.26
C SER A 574 -42.16 24.11 -24.26
N LEU A 575 -41.69 24.61 -23.12
CA LEU A 575 -41.19 26.00 -22.99
C LEU A 575 -39.88 26.22 -23.75
N ASP A 576 -38.98 25.23 -23.73
CA ASP A 576 -37.71 25.30 -24.50
C ASP A 576 -37.91 25.23 -26.03
N ARG A 577 -39.06 24.74 -26.51
CA ARG A 577 -39.41 24.73 -27.96
C ARG A 577 -40.07 26.01 -28.44
N THR A 578 -40.47 26.88 -27.51
CA THR A 578 -41.17 28.14 -27.83
C THR A 578 -40.29 29.38 -27.54
N ALA A 579 -39.09 29.20 -27.03
CA ALA A 579 -38.07 30.23 -26.84
C ALA A 579 -36.95 30.08 -27.91
#